data_e0252d8a5b8ce0eeace2526212fdf50f
#
_entry.id   e0252d8a5b8ce0eeace2526212fdf50f
#
_cell.length_a   1.000
_cell.length_b   1.000
_cell.length_c   1.000
_cell.angle_alpha   90.00
_cell.angle_beta   90.00
_cell.angle_gamma   90.00
#
_symmetry.space_group_name_H-M   'P 1'
#
loop_
_entity.id
_entity.type
_entity.pdbx_description
1 polymer ?
#
loop_
_entity_poly.entity_id
_entity_poly.type
_entity_poly.pdbx_seq_one_letter_code
_entity_poly.pdbx_strand_id
1 'polypeptide(L)'
;MAVTGTDRWYLAVLIGNKVFKWFVVERDEDEIAALMSAEKAFWDEYVEKDIAPPVDGTQATEYALKAIYTESICNEDAPVDLFGYDNDIKDYLHYRGLAKEYEAMADLRAQRLKAELGRYETGICDQYKITWKSQVSRRFDWARYQQDNPDKDISQYFNETKSRRFMVKEA
;
A
#
# COMPACT_ATOMS: atom_id res chain seq x y z
N MET A 1 -1.67 -28.22 9.66
CA MET A 1 -0.77 -29.39 9.82
C MET A 1 -0.06 -29.36 11.16
N ALA A 2 0.65 -28.31 11.56
CA ALA A 2 1.27 -28.24 12.90
C ALA A 2 0.27 -28.54 14.04
N VAL A 3 -0.88 -27.89 14.04
CA VAL A 3 -1.91 -28.00 15.10
C VAL A 3 -2.74 -29.30 15.00
N THR A 4 -3.05 -29.75 13.79
CA THR A 4 -3.97 -30.89 13.58
C THR A 4 -3.29 -32.24 13.46
N GLY A 5 -1.96 -32.25 13.28
CA GLY A 5 -1.20 -33.49 13.07
C GLY A 5 -1.45 -34.19 11.72
N THR A 6 -2.18 -33.55 10.81
CA THR A 6 -2.50 -34.16 9.51
C THR A 6 -1.32 -34.12 8.55
N ASP A 7 -1.14 -35.21 7.77
CA ASP A 7 -0.01 -35.35 6.85
C ASP A 7 -0.25 -34.63 5.52
N ARG A 8 -1.52 -34.32 5.21
CA ARG A 8 -1.90 -33.72 3.92
C ARG A 8 -3.10 -32.82 4.04
N TRP A 9 -3.04 -31.69 3.31
CA TRP A 9 -4.15 -30.76 3.16
C TRP A 9 -4.44 -30.51 1.69
N TYR A 10 -5.68 -30.15 1.39
CA TYR A 10 -6.12 -29.77 0.06
C TYR A 10 -6.57 -28.31 0.08
N LEU A 11 -5.88 -27.47 -0.70
CA LEU A 11 -6.28 -26.07 -0.92
C LEU A 11 -7.08 -26.00 -2.20
N ALA A 12 -8.36 -25.64 -2.11
CA ALA A 12 -9.25 -25.49 -3.25
C ALA A 12 -9.58 -24.00 -3.48
N VAL A 13 -9.47 -23.54 -4.72
CA VAL A 13 -9.70 -22.13 -5.11
C VAL A 13 -10.68 -22.09 -6.28
N LEU A 14 -11.75 -21.31 -6.11
CA LEU A 14 -12.71 -20.99 -7.17
C LEU A 14 -12.52 -19.54 -7.60
N ILE A 15 -12.05 -19.32 -8.83
CA ILE A 15 -11.76 -17.99 -9.38
C ILE A 15 -12.92 -17.54 -10.27
N GLY A 16 -13.65 -16.49 -9.85
CA GLY A 16 -14.72 -15.86 -10.62
C GLY A 16 -15.84 -16.82 -11.05
N ASN A 17 -16.15 -17.84 -10.28
CA ASN A 17 -17.13 -18.90 -10.58
C ASN A 17 -16.88 -19.67 -11.91
N LYS A 18 -15.68 -19.55 -12.49
CA LYS A 18 -15.35 -20.14 -13.80
C LYS A 18 -14.21 -21.14 -13.76
N VAL A 19 -13.23 -20.93 -12.89
CA VAL A 19 -12.04 -21.76 -12.83
C VAL A 19 -11.88 -22.33 -11.43
N PHE A 20 -11.95 -23.65 -11.32
CA PHE A 20 -11.66 -24.37 -10.09
C PHE A 20 -10.24 -24.94 -10.16
N LYS A 21 -9.44 -24.64 -9.14
CA LYS A 21 -8.11 -25.21 -8.97
C LYS A 21 -8.00 -25.82 -7.57
N TRP A 22 -7.23 -26.87 -7.46
CA TRP A 22 -6.89 -27.46 -6.18
C TRP A 22 -5.41 -27.81 -6.14
N PHE A 23 -4.85 -27.76 -4.96
CA PHE A 23 -3.45 -28.03 -4.68
C PHE A 23 -3.37 -28.97 -3.49
N VAL A 24 -2.42 -29.88 -3.54
CA VAL A 24 -2.09 -30.74 -2.40
C VAL A 24 -0.92 -30.10 -1.68
N VAL A 25 -1.03 -29.98 -0.37
CA VAL A 25 0.04 -29.53 0.51
C VAL A 25 0.41 -30.71 1.38
N GLU A 26 1.61 -31.22 1.20
CA GLU A 26 2.18 -32.29 2.03
C GLU A 26 2.76 -31.70 3.32
N ARG A 27 2.81 -32.52 4.36
CA ARG A 27 3.40 -32.12 5.64
C ARG A 27 4.94 -32.06 5.50
N ASP A 28 5.50 -30.96 5.94
CA ASP A 28 6.94 -30.76 6.06
C ASP A 28 7.30 -30.43 7.51
N GLU A 29 8.04 -31.31 8.17
CA GLU A 29 8.40 -31.15 9.58
C GLU A 29 9.43 -30.03 9.81
N ASP A 30 10.33 -29.81 8.86
CA ASP A 30 11.35 -28.78 8.95
C ASP A 30 10.72 -27.39 8.81
N GLU A 31 9.79 -27.21 7.85
CA GLU A 31 9.03 -25.98 7.72
C GLU A 31 8.16 -25.72 8.96
N ILE A 32 7.51 -26.74 9.49
CA ILE A 32 6.69 -26.62 10.71
C ILE A 32 7.56 -26.21 11.89
N ALA A 33 8.70 -26.87 12.09
CA ALA A 33 9.60 -26.55 13.20
C ALA A 33 10.15 -25.12 13.10
N ALA A 34 10.54 -24.69 11.89
CA ALA A 34 11.01 -23.33 11.65
C ALA A 34 9.92 -22.29 11.93
N LEU A 35 8.68 -22.53 11.45
CA LEU A 35 7.52 -21.65 11.70
C LEU A 35 7.20 -21.56 13.19
N MET A 36 7.08 -22.70 13.88
CA MET A 36 6.78 -22.74 15.31
C MET A 36 7.85 -22.02 16.14
N SER A 37 9.13 -22.16 15.75
CA SER A 37 10.22 -21.45 16.42
C SER A 37 10.15 -19.94 16.22
N ALA A 38 9.83 -19.49 15.00
CA ALA A 38 9.67 -18.07 14.69
C ALA A 38 8.46 -17.46 15.43
N GLU A 39 7.32 -18.16 15.44
CA GLU A 39 6.11 -17.75 16.16
C GLU A 39 6.35 -17.65 17.68
N LYS A 40 7.05 -18.64 18.24
CA LYS A 40 7.40 -18.62 19.66
C LYS A 40 8.33 -17.45 20.00
N ALA A 41 9.37 -17.21 19.20
CA ALA A 41 10.27 -16.10 19.41
C ALA A 41 9.53 -14.75 19.34
N PHE A 42 8.63 -14.59 18.36
CA PHE A 42 7.80 -13.39 18.23
C PHE A 42 6.89 -13.20 19.47
N TRP A 43 6.27 -14.27 19.95
CA TRP A 43 5.43 -14.24 21.12
C TRP A 43 6.20 -13.82 22.36
N ASP A 44 7.31 -14.49 22.65
CA ASP A 44 8.15 -14.26 23.85
C ASP A 44 8.78 -12.86 23.83
N GLU A 45 9.10 -12.35 22.64
CA GLU A 45 9.82 -11.09 22.51
C GLU A 45 8.89 -9.86 22.48
N TYR A 46 7.75 -9.96 21.81
CA TYR A 46 6.88 -8.81 21.57
C TYR A 46 5.54 -8.93 22.32
N VAL A 47 4.85 -10.07 22.22
CA VAL A 47 3.50 -10.19 22.75
C VAL A 47 3.48 -10.26 24.28
N GLU A 48 4.31 -11.12 24.88
CA GLU A 48 4.36 -11.24 26.34
C GLU A 48 4.91 -10.00 27.03
N LYS A 49 5.79 -9.27 26.35
CA LYS A 49 6.41 -8.05 26.90
C LYS A 49 5.63 -6.78 26.59
N ASP A 50 4.56 -6.89 25.81
CA ASP A 50 3.78 -5.74 25.32
C ASP A 50 4.66 -4.68 24.61
N ILE A 51 5.61 -5.15 23.79
CA ILE A 51 6.54 -4.33 23.04
C ILE A 51 6.17 -4.40 21.58
N ALA A 52 5.99 -3.23 20.92
CA ALA A 52 5.76 -3.20 19.50
C ALA A 52 6.99 -3.73 18.72
N PRO A 53 6.80 -4.60 17.72
CA PRO A 53 7.91 -5.02 16.87
C PRO A 53 8.49 -3.84 16.10
N PRO A 54 9.76 -3.92 15.67
CA PRO A 54 10.39 -2.86 14.91
C PRO A 54 9.66 -2.61 13.59
N VAL A 55 9.71 -1.36 13.13
CA VAL A 55 9.15 -1.00 11.80
C VAL A 55 9.95 -1.66 10.69
N ASP A 56 9.26 -2.25 9.72
CA ASP A 56 9.86 -3.05 8.64
C ASP A 56 9.60 -2.50 7.24
N GLY A 57 8.94 -1.32 7.14
CA GLY A 57 8.60 -0.69 5.88
C GLY A 57 7.45 -1.35 5.11
N THR A 58 6.81 -2.36 5.67
CA THR A 58 5.65 -3.01 5.04
C THR A 58 4.38 -2.17 5.14
N GLN A 59 3.42 -2.46 4.25
CA GLN A 59 2.10 -1.83 4.29
C GLN A 59 1.34 -2.17 5.59
N ALA A 60 1.58 -3.36 6.17
CA ALA A 60 0.98 -3.77 7.43
C ALA A 60 1.44 -2.87 8.59
N THR A 61 2.74 -2.59 8.67
CA THR A 61 3.30 -1.66 9.66
C THR A 61 2.77 -0.24 9.45
N GLU A 62 2.64 0.22 8.21
CA GLU A 62 2.04 1.53 7.91
C GLU A 62 0.58 1.63 8.39
N TYR A 63 -0.22 0.57 8.22
CA TYR A 63 -1.59 0.51 8.75
C TYR A 63 -1.61 0.50 10.29
N ALA A 64 -0.70 -0.23 10.92
CA ALA A 64 -0.59 -0.28 12.38
C ALA A 64 -0.25 1.11 12.95
N LEU A 65 0.73 1.81 12.37
CA LEU A 65 1.10 3.18 12.77
C LEU A 65 -0.08 4.15 12.64
N LYS A 66 -0.84 4.08 11.54
CA LYS A 66 -2.04 4.90 11.34
C LYS A 66 -3.15 4.58 12.34
N ALA A 67 -3.30 3.32 12.72
CA ALA A 67 -4.30 2.89 13.71
C ALA A 67 -3.92 3.33 15.13
N ILE A 68 -2.64 3.27 15.49
CA ILE A 68 -2.13 3.67 16.80
C ILE A 68 -2.16 5.21 16.94
N TYR A 69 -1.72 5.93 15.91
CA TYR A 69 -1.55 7.39 15.94
C TYR A 69 -2.62 8.12 15.11
N THR A 70 -3.89 7.89 15.43
CA THR A 70 -5.04 8.50 14.73
C THR A 70 -5.16 10.00 15.00
N GLU A 71 -4.83 10.44 16.20
CA GLU A 71 -4.92 11.83 16.62
C GLU A 71 -3.53 12.48 16.57
N SER A 72 -3.49 13.78 16.21
CA SER A 72 -2.27 14.57 16.22
C SER A 72 -2.34 15.65 17.30
N ILE A 73 -1.22 15.92 17.94
CA ILE A 73 -1.06 17.01 18.88
C ILE A 73 -0.30 18.13 18.16
N CYS A 74 -0.86 19.34 18.13
CA CYS A 74 -0.14 20.50 17.62
C CYS A 74 0.94 20.88 18.62
N ASN A 75 2.19 20.81 18.18
CA ASN A 75 3.38 21.11 19.00
C ASN A 75 4.42 21.96 18.26
N GLU A 76 3.95 22.87 17.41
CA GLU A 76 4.83 23.72 16.59
C GLU A 76 5.77 24.57 17.45
N ASP A 77 5.31 25.02 18.62
CA ASP A 77 6.11 25.80 19.57
C ASP A 77 7.13 24.99 20.37
N ALA A 78 6.95 23.65 20.42
CA ALA A 78 7.83 22.72 21.13
C ALA A 78 7.94 21.40 20.36
N PRO A 79 8.67 21.40 19.22
CA PRO A 79 8.80 20.23 18.39
C PRO A 79 9.52 19.09 19.13
N VAL A 80 9.16 17.85 18.79
CA VAL A 80 9.85 16.67 19.32
C VAL A 80 11.27 16.61 18.74
N ASP A 81 12.25 16.45 19.61
CA ASP A 81 13.64 16.24 19.22
C ASP A 81 13.84 14.84 18.64
N LEU A 82 14.23 14.77 17.38
CA LEU A 82 14.56 13.53 16.66
C LEU A 82 16.08 13.33 16.58
N PHE A 83 16.78 13.58 17.68
CA PHE A 83 18.22 13.38 17.75
C PHE A 83 18.61 11.95 17.37
N GLY A 84 19.61 11.83 16.48
CA GLY A 84 20.10 10.52 16.00
C GLY A 84 19.43 10.00 14.73
N TYR A 85 18.37 10.64 14.23
CA TYR A 85 17.67 10.25 13.00
C TYR A 85 18.17 10.97 11.74
N ASP A 86 19.29 11.67 11.81
CA ASP A 86 19.86 12.40 10.65
C ASP A 86 20.11 11.51 9.44
N ASN A 87 20.59 10.29 9.67
CA ASN A 87 20.88 9.35 8.59
C ASN A 87 19.58 8.85 7.95
N ASP A 88 18.59 8.49 8.74
CA ASP A 88 17.28 8.07 8.23
C ASP A 88 16.61 9.17 7.41
N ILE A 89 16.73 10.43 7.84
CA ILE A 89 16.21 11.59 7.10
C ILE A 89 16.94 11.74 5.76
N LYS A 90 18.28 11.68 5.75
CA LYS A 90 19.09 11.78 4.53
C LYS A 90 18.79 10.65 3.56
N ASP A 91 18.72 9.43 4.07
CA ASP A 91 18.40 8.24 3.27
C ASP A 91 16.99 8.32 2.70
N TYR A 92 16.01 8.75 3.49
CA TYR A 92 14.66 8.99 3.01
C TYR A 92 14.63 10.00 1.86
N LEU A 93 15.27 11.14 2.00
CA LEU A 93 15.33 12.17 0.97
C LEU A 93 16.04 11.67 -0.30
N HIS A 94 17.16 10.95 -0.11
CA HIS A 94 17.91 10.33 -1.21
C HIS A 94 17.05 9.33 -1.99
N TYR A 95 16.43 8.36 -1.31
CA TYR A 95 15.58 7.36 -1.98
C TYR A 95 14.33 7.98 -2.62
N ARG A 96 13.76 9.02 -2.01
CA ARG A 96 12.67 9.78 -2.65
C ARG A 96 13.12 10.49 -3.93
N GLY A 97 14.34 11.02 -3.93
CA GLY A 97 14.97 11.60 -5.12
C GLY A 97 15.13 10.57 -6.24
N LEU A 98 15.75 9.43 -5.92
CA LEU A 98 15.92 8.32 -6.88
C LEU A 98 14.59 7.80 -7.43
N ALA A 99 13.58 7.62 -6.57
CA ALA A 99 12.25 7.20 -7.01
C ALA A 99 11.66 8.16 -8.05
N LYS A 100 11.78 9.48 -7.82
CA LYS A 100 11.33 10.50 -8.77
C LYS A 100 12.09 10.46 -10.09
N GLU A 101 13.40 10.23 -10.06
CA GLU A 101 14.21 10.10 -11.28
C GLU A 101 13.80 8.87 -12.11
N TYR A 102 13.64 7.72 -11.45
CA TYR A 102 13.19 6.50 -12.13
C TYR A 102 11.76 6.62 -12.66
N GLU A 103 10.87 7.29 -11.94
CA GLU A 103 9.52 7.58 -12.40
C GLU A 103 9.55 8.46 -13.68
N ALA A 104 10.35 9.52 -13.70
CA ALA A 104 10.53 10.35 -14.87
C ALA A 104 11.10 9.58 -16.08
N MET A 105 12.03 8.66 -15.84
CA MET A 105 12.55 7.77 -16.87
C MET A 105 11.48 6.82 -17.42
N ALA A 106 10.64 6.26 -16.56
CA ALA A 106 9.52 5.40 -16.94
C ALA A 106 8.47 6.19 -17.76
N ASP A 107 8.14 7.38 -17.29
CA ASP A 107 7.20 8.29 -17.98
C ASP A 107 7.69 8.65 -19.38
N LEU A 108 8.97 8.93 -19.55
CA LEU A 108 9.55 9.18 -20.87
C LEU A 108 9.36 7.98 -21.81
N ARG A 109 9.55 6.75 -21.32
CA ARG A 109 9.33 5.53 -22.12
C ARG A 109 7.85 5.35 -22.45
N ALA A 110 6.97 5.57 -21.46
CA ALA A 110 5.53 5.52 -21.67
C ALA A 110 5.03 6.55 -22.69
N GLN A 111 5.56 7.77 -22.67
CA GLN A 111 5.24 8.82 -23.65
C GLN A 111 5.65 8.42 -25.07
N ARG A 112 6.85 7.83 -25.24
CA ARG A 112 7.31 7.34 -26.55
C ARG A 112 6.38 6.26 -27.09
N LEU A 113 6.00 5.28 -26.25
CA LEU A 113 5.07 4.21 -26.63
C LEU A 113 3.69 4.75 -26.99
N LYS A 114 3.18 5.74 -26.24
CA LYS A 114 1.92 6.43 -26.56
C LYS A 114 1.99 7.20 -27.88
N ALA A 115 3.12 7.85 -28.16
CA ALA A 115 3.33 8.56 -29.43
C ALA A 115 3.29 7.60 -30.63
N GLU A 116 3.92 6.42 -30.51
CA GLU A 116 3.87 5.38 -31.55
C GLU A 116 2.48 4.76 -31.72
N LEU A 117 1.75 4.54 -30.61
CA LEU A 117 0.36 4.08 -30.67
C LEU A 117 -0.57 5.06 -31.38
N GLY A 118 -0.34 6.37 -31.22
CA GLY A 118 -1.14 7.42 -31.84
C GLY A 118 -2.62 7.30 -31.48
N ARG A 119 -3.46 6.98 -32.48
CA ARG A 119 -4.92 6.84 -32.33
C ARG A 119 -5.37 5.43 -31.97
N TYR A 120 -4.46 4.47 -31.95
CA TYR A 120 -4.79 3.07 -31.72
C TYR A 120 -4.77 2.74 -30.23
N GLU A 121 -5.71 1.94 -29.79
CA GLU A 121 -5.82 1.55 -28.38
C GLU A 121 -4.89 0.39 -27.99
N THR A 122 -4.37 -0.34 -28.99
CA THR A 122 -3.57 -1.55 -28.76
C THR A 122 -2.41 -1.63 -29.73
N GLY A 123 -1.23 -1.94 -29.22
CA GLY A 123 -0.03 -2.29 -29.95
C GLY A 123 0.57 -3.58 -29.44
N ILE A 124 1.37 -4.25 -30.29
CA ILE A 124 2.10 -5.48 -29.96
C ILE A 124 3.56 -5.28 -30.34
N CYS A 125 4.44 -5.69 -29.44
CA CYS A 125 5.88 -5.78 -29.70
C CYS A 125 6.40 -7.07 -29.04
N ASP A 126 6.82 -8.01 -29.86
CA ASP A 126 7.24 -9.36 -29.44
C ASP A 126 6.21 -10.01 -28.49
N GLN A 127 6.60 -10.29 -27.26
CA GLN A 127 5.75 -10.87 -26.23
C GLN A 127 4.89 -9.85 -25.47
N TYR A 128 5.06 -8.54 -25.74
CA TYR A 128 4.39 -7.47 -25.00
C TYR A 128 3.18 -6.93 -25.76
N LYS A 129 2.07 -6.79 -25.04
CA LYS A 129 0.87 -6.10 -25.51
C LYS A 129 0.72 -4.80 -24.75
N ILE A 130 0.67 -3.69 -25.48
CA ILE A 130 0.52 -2.34 -24.96
C ILE A 130 -0.93 -1.92 -25.19
N THR A 131 -1.56 -1.34 -24.18
CA THR A 131 -2.93 -0.83 -24.28
C THR A 131 -3.02 0.58 -23.75
N TRP A 132 -3.62 1.47 -24.51
CA TRP A 132 -3.92 2.85 -24.12
C TRP A 132 -5.33 3.21 -24.58
N LYS A 133 -6.31 2.79 -23.78
CA LYS A 133 -7.73 2.87 -24.10
C LYS A 133 -8.37 4.14 -23.56
N SER A 134 -9.31 4.69 -24.32
CA SER A 134 -10.18 5.76 -23.85
C SER A 134 -11.11 5.25 -22.77
N GLN A 135 -11.17 5.98 -21.66
CA GLN A 135 -12.10 5.69 -20.55
C GLN A 135 -13.00 6.90 -20.32
N VAL A 136 -14.30 6.65 -20.22
CA VAL A 136 -15.29 7.68 -19.89
C VAL A 136 -15.60 7.58 -18.40
N SER A 137 -15.24 8.60 -17.63
CA SER A 137 -15.65 8.72 -16.23
C SER A 137 -16.70 9.82 -16.09
N ARG A 138 -17.75 9.54 -15.32
CA ARG A 138 -18.74 10.56 -14.94
C ARG A 138 -18.43 10.99 -13.52
N ARG A 139 -18.20 12.27 -13.34
CA ARG A 139 -18.02 12.88 -12.02
C ARG A 139 -19.15 13.84 -11.78
N PHE A 140 -19.64 13.89 -10.55
CA PHE A 140 -20.62 14.88 -10.14
C PHE A 140 -19.94 16.26 -10.11
N ASP A 141 -20.56 17.25 -10.78
CA ASP A 141 -20.06 18.63 -10.84
C ASP A 141 -20.64 19.40 -9.67
N TRP A 142 -19.87 19.46 -8.60
CA TRP A 142 -20.25 20.16 -7.37
C TRP A 142 -20.43 21.65 -7.56
N ALA A 143 -19.54 22.29 -8.31
CA ALA A 143 -19.58 23.73 -8.53
C ALA A 143 -20.86 24.12 -9.24
N ARG A 144 -21.22 23.39 -10.28
CA ARG A 144 -22.48 23.60 -11.01
C ARG A 144 -23.68 23.28 -10.15
N TYR A 145 -23.66 22.19 -9.39
CA TYR A 145 -24.77 21.84 -8.50
C TYR A 145 -25.04 22.91 -7.45
N GLN A 146 -24.02 23.46 -6.80
CA GLN A 146 -24.15 24.54 -5.82
C GLN A 146 -24.68 25.82 -6.47
N GLN A 147 -24.25 26.14 -7.69
CA GLN A 147 -24.72 27.29 -8.44
C GLN A 147 -26.22 27.17 -8.80
N ASP A 148 -26.63 25.96 -9.20
CA ASP A 148 -28.03 25.67 -9.54
C ASP A 148 -28.95 25.51 -8.30
N ASN A 149 -28.37 25.26 -7.12
CA ASN A 149 -29.10 25.00 -5.87
C ASN A 149 -28.51 25.75 -4.67
N PRO A 150 -28.46 27.07 -4.64
CA PRO A 150 -27.76 27.86 -3.62
C PRO A 150 -28.29 27.68 -2.19
N ASP A 151 -29.57 27.34 -2.05
CA ASP A 151 -30.26 27.23 -0.76
C ASP A 151 -30.25 25.79 -0.19
N LYS A 152 -29.65 24.83 -0.89
CA LYS A 152 -29.63 23.44 -0.42
C LYS A 152 -28.39 23.16 0.44
N ASP A 153 -28.63 22.89 1.72
CA ASP A 153 -27.59 22.35 2.61
C ASP A 153 -27.39 20.86 2.32
N ILE A 154 -26.16 20.54 1.92
CA ILE A 154 -25.72 19.20 1.59
C ILE A 154 -24.64 18.68 2.56
N SER A 155 -24.37 19.43 3.64
CA SER A 155 -23.34 19.10 4.64
C SER A 155 -23.52 17.68 5.21
N GLN A 156 -24.76 17.24 5.37
CA GLN A 156 -25.12 15.90 5.85
C GLN A 156 -24.64 14.73 4.95
N TYR A 157 -24.24 15.01 3.71
CA TYR A 157 -23.77 13.99 2.76
C TYR A 157 -22.22 13.94 2.66
N PHE A 158 -21.53 14.77 3.43
CA PHE A 158 -20.07 14.72 3.51
C PHE A 158 -19.62 13.84 4.67
N ASN A 159 -18.73 12.92 4.36
CA ASN A 159 -18.01 12.16 5.38
C ASN A 159 -16.67 12.83 5.63
N GLU A 160 -16.39 13.20 6.86
CA GLU A 160 -15.08 13.71 7.26
C GLU A 160 -14.11 12.54 7.44
N THR A 161 -12.97 12.61 6.78
CA THR A 161 -11.90 11.65 6.94
C THR A 161 -10.65 12.37 7.45
N LYS A 162 -10.18 11.97 8.62
CA LYS A 162 -8.92 12.47 9.17
C LYS A 162 -7.76 11.68 8.59
N SER A 163 -6.74 12.38 8.11
CA SER A 163 -5.50 11.75 7.65
C SER A 163 -4.29 12.59 8.08
N ARG A 164 -3.17 11.91 8.39
CA ARG A 164 -1.90 12.58 8.71
C ARG A 164 -0.99 12.52 7.50
N ARG A 165 -0.47 13.68 7.08
CA ARG A 165 0.46 13.78 5.96
C ARG A 165 1.89 13.87 6.49
N PHE A 166 2.72 12.88 6.13
CA PHE A 166 4.15 12.91 6.42
C PHE A 166 4.89 13.77 5.39
N MET A 167 5.73 14.69 5.87
CA MET A 167 6.58 15.54 5.02
C MET A 167 7.91 15.74 5.71
N VAL A 168 9.00 15.73 4.94
CA VAL A 168 10.34 16.15 5.36
C VAL A 168 10.71 17.37 4.54
N LYS A 169 11.13 18.44 5.20
CA LYS A 169 11.63 19.69 4.60
C LYS A 169 12.92 20.08 5.30
N GLU A 170 13.80 20.72 4.59
CA GLU A 170 14.93 21.44 5.20
C GLU A 170 14.41 22.63 6.00
N ALA A 171 15.00 22.85 7.19
CA ALA A 171 14.63 23.92 8.10
C ALA A 171 15.32 25.24 7.73
#